data_19b701a3978d895925a2b5b071098f97
#
_entry.id   19b701a3978d895925a2b5b071098f97
#
_cell.length_a   1.000
_cell.length_b   1.000
_cell.length_c   1.000
_cell.angle_alpha   90.00
_cell.angle_beta   90.00
_cell.angle_gamma   90.00
#
_symmetry.space_group_name_H-M   'P 1'
#
loop_
_entity.id
_entity.type
_entity.pdbx_description
1 polymer ?
#
loop_
_entity_poly.entity_id
_entity_poly.type
_entity_poly.pdbx_seq_one_letter_code
_entity_poly.pdbx_strand_id
1 'polypeptide(L)'
;MRKSFLSSTFVLALAMSGAAFAEDAPPVAEDAGATSPFEFAASGEKAARNAKPEEAGAKVIGGEVAADGAWPWQVALVVAGQPVSADTQFCGGSLVLDTWVLTAAHCIHMADDQGEWFDVDPKAISILVGTNKLDGTGDVVPVEKIIKHPSYSGTQFDYDIALIKLARAPTVPYKTIEVPDANFSQVLNQPGVTTIVTGWGLQNGGKLSPELRQAQIQMLDRNLCNTAMMEARADEAAKGFSYAAEVFALTEADAYALWDELVAKAPMPMSENMICSGTFEGGKTSCNGDSGGPLVVPLEDGTYIQAGIVSWGLTATSGHGCEETATFSAYTNIANFVPWLNEVIETNP
;
A
#
# COMPACT_ATOMS: atom_id res chain seq x y z
N MET A 1 3.98 -13.70 -24.88
CA MET A 1 2.66 -13.68 -24.24
C MET A 1 1.57 -14.04 -25.25
N ARG A 2 1.47 -15.32 -25.63
CA ARG A 2 0.53 -15.83 -26.64
C ARG A 2 -0.38 -16.94 -26.08
N LYS A 3 -0.89 -16.77 -24.89
CA LYS A 3 -1.85 -17.75 -24.32
C LYS A 3 -2.81 -17.00 -23.45
N SER A 4 -4.03 -16.92 -23.87
CA SER A 4 -5.24 -16.72 -23.07
C SER A 4 -6.21 -15.65 -23.53
N PHE A 5 -6.23 -15.21 -24.78
CA PHE A 5 -7.33 -14.33 -25.18
C PHE A 5 -8.62 -15.07 -25.55
N LEU A 6 -8.54 -16.34 -25.93
CA LEU A 6 -9.70 -17.06 -26.50
C LEU A 6 -9.72 -18.57 -26.19
N SER A 7 -9.46 -18.97 -24.97
CA SER A 7 -9.72 -20.34 -24.54
C SER A 7 -10.86 -20.41 -23.52
N SER A 8 -11.91 -19.65 -23.74
CA SER A 8 -13.21 -19.89 -23.10
C SER A 8 -14.27 -19.87 -24.19
N THR A 9 -14.59 -21.05 -24.63
CA THR A 9 -15.76 -21.48 -25.39
C THR A 9 -16.83 -20.39 -25.59
N PHE A 10 -16.81 -19.74 -26.74
CA PHE A 10 -17.99 -19.09 -27.27
C PHE A 10 -19.02 -20.15 -27.64
N VAL A 11 -19.96 -20.41 -26.76
CA VAL A 11 -21.22 -21.08 -27.13
C VAL A 11 -22.14 -20.00 -27.67
N LEU A 12 -22.23 -19.92 -28.98
CA LEU A 12 -23.22 -19.13 -29.71
C LEU A 12 -24.58 -19.76 -29.48
N ALA A 13 -25.37 -19.22 -28.57
CA ALA A 13 -26.82 -19.51 -28.49
C ALA A 13 -27.54 -18.23 -28.89
N LEU A 14 -27.94 -18.18 -30.18
CA LEU A 14 -28.97 -17.26 -30.66
C LEU A 14 -30.29 -17.60 -30.00
N ALA A 15 -30.80 -16.75 -29.12
CA ALA A 15 -32.21 -16.69 -28.80
C ALA A 15 -32.63 -15.22 -28.83
N MET A 16 -33.29 -14.84 -29.91
CA MET A 16 -34.03 -13.59 -29.98
C MET A 16 -35.24 -13.66 -29.06
N SER A 17 -35.32 -12.80 -28.07
CA SER A 17 -36.57 -12.26 -27.58
C SER A 17 -36.34 -10.93 -26.91
N GLY A 18 -37.07 -9.93 -27.37
CA GLY A 18 -36.89 -8.52 -27.07
C GLY A 18 -37.29 -8.11 -25.66
N ALA A 19 -36.94 -6.87 -25.41
CA ALA A 19 -37.45 -5.93 -24.43
C ALA A 19 -36.80 -5.95 -23.04
N ALA A 20 -36.17 -4.89 -22.80
CA ALA A 20 -36.07 -4.00 -21.64
C ALA A 20 -34.62 -3.55 -21.43
N PHE A 21 -34.31 -2.42 -22.05
CA PHE A 21 -33.16 -1.61 -21.64
C PHE A 21 -33.59 -0.86 -20.38
N ALA A 22 -33.20 -1.34 -19.25
CA ALA A 22 -33.03 -0.53 -18.05
C ALA A 22 -32.11 -1.29 -17.08
N GLU A 23 -31.09 -0.57 -16.61
CA GLU A 23 -30.31 -0.81 -15.41
C GLU A 23 -29.48 -2.10 -15.39
N ASP A 24 -28.22 -1.91 -15.61
CA ASP A 24 -27.06 -2.18 -14.77
C ASP A 24 -25.82 -2.08 -15.68
N ALA A 25 -25.26 -0.88 -15.79
CA ALA A 25 -23.85 -0.78 -16.15
C ALA A 25 -23.09 -1.58 -15.08
N PRO A 26 -22.20 -2.51 -15.46
CA PRO A 26 -21.36 -3.16 -14.46
C PRO A 26 -20.65 -2.05 -13.67
N PRO A 27 -20.53 -2.18 -12.34
CA PRO A 27 -19.81 -1.20 -11.56
C PRO A 27 -18.45 -1.04 -12.20
N VAL A 28 -18.09 0.21 -12.51
CA VAL A 28 -16.73 0.58 -12.87
C VAL A 28 -15.89 -0.03 -11.76
N ALA A 29 -14.93 -0.90 -12.10
CA ALA A 29 -14.01 -1.45 -11.13
C ALA A 29 -13.36 -0.26 -10.45
N GLU A 30 -13.75 0.00 -9.20
CA GLU A 30 -13.10 1.01 -8.37
C GLU A 30 -11.63 0.62 -8.34
N ASP A 31 -10.79 1.57 -8.70
CA ASP A 31 -9.34 1.43 -8.69
C ASP A 31 -8.95 1.05 -7.26
N ALA A 32 -8.66 -0.23 -7.01
CA ALA A 32 -8.47 -0.81 -5.68
C ALA A 32 -7.22 -0.24 -4.97
N GLY A 33 -6.55 0.75 -5.59
CA GLY A 33 -5.36 1.43 -5.07
C GLY A 33 -5.59 2.85 -4.53
N ALA A 34 -6.75 3.45 -4.78
CA ALA A 34 -6.95 4.88 -4.52
C ALA A 34 -7.98 5.20 -3.42
N THR A 35 -8.26 4.28 -2.52
CA THR A 35 -9.14 4.56 -1.39
C THR A 35 -8.46 5.57 -0.46
N SER A 36 -9.10 6.70 -0.19
CA SER A 36 -8.65 7.65 0.83
C SER A 36 -8.43 6.93 2.16
N PRO A 37 -7.33 7.17 2.89
CA PRO A 37 -7.14 6.58 4.21
C PRO A 37 -8.28 6.85 5.19
N PHE A 38 -9.01 7.97 5.03
CA PHE A 38 -10.20 8.28 5.85
C PHE A 38 -11.43 7.48 5.42
N GLU A 39 -11.63 7.24 4.13
CA GLU A 39 -12.66 6.30 3.64
C GLU A 39 -12.34 4.88 4.05
N PHE A 40 -11.06 4.53 4.05
CA PHE A 40 -10.59 3.26 4.54
C PHE A 40 -10.92 3.07 6.03
N ALA A 41 -10.63 4.05 6.90
CA ALA A 41 -11.03 4.01 8.31
C ALA A 41 -12.55 3.91 8.47
N ALA A 42 -13.33 4.66 7.68
CA ALA A 42 -14.79 4.60 7.67
C ALA A 42 -15.35 3.28 7.11
N SER A 43 -14.70 2.70 6.09
CA SER A 43 -15.08 1.42 5.49
C SER A 43 -14.72 0.24 6.40
N GLY A 44 -13.63 0.35 7.16
CA GLY A 44 -13.23 -0.61 8.19
C GLY A 44 -14.29 -0.76 9.27
N GLU A 45 -14.90 0.34 9.71
CA GLU A 45 -16.02 0.34 10.64
C GLU A 45 -17.25 -0.40 10.07
N LYS A 46 -17.54 -0.20 8.78
CA LYS A 46 -18.66 -0.85 8.10
C LYS A 46 -18.41 -2.35 7.87
N ALA A 47 -17.20 -2.75 7.52
CA ALA A 47 -16.80 -4.14 7.36
C ALA A 47 -16.78 -4.88 8.70
N ALA A 48 -16.29 -4.26 9.78
CA ALA A 48 -16.27 -4.84 11.12
C ALA A 48 -17.68 -5.10 11.68
N ARG A 49 -18.67 -4.28 11.34
CA ARG A 49 -20.08 -4.46 11.75
C ARG A 49 -20.77 -5.63 11.05
N ASN A 50 -20.31 -6.01 9.86
CA ASN A 50 -20.96 -7.04 9.03
C ASN A 50 -20.26 -8.41 9.08
N ALA A 51 -19.11 -8.53 9.74
CA ALA A 51 -18.37 -9.78 9.84
C ALA A 51 -19.03 -10.73 10.84
N LYS A 52 -19.37 -11.94 10.39
CA LYS A 52 -19.76 -13.04 11.30
C LYS A 52 -18.54 -13.48 12.12
N PRO A 53 -18.71 -13.81 13.42
CA PRO A 53 -17.61 -14.29 14.22
C PRO A 53 -17.30 -15.75 13.86
N GLU A 54 -16.31 -15.99 13.03
CA GLU A 54 -15.70 -17.30 12.85
C GLU A 54 -14.17 -17.17 12.93
N GLU A 55 -13.67 -17.90 13.91
CA GLU A 55 -12.31 -18.34 14.22
C GLU A 55 -11.12 -17.47 13.78
N ALA A 56 -10.55 -16.82 14.78
CA ALA A 56 -9.37 -15.98 14.71
C ALA A 56 -8.12 -16.75 14.32
N GLY A 57 -7.78 -16.69 13.05
CA GLY A 57 -6.41 -16.85 12.57
C GLY A 57 -5.90 -15.48 12.11
N ALA A 58 -5.48 -14.70 13.06
CA ALA A 58 -5.06 -13.31 12.84
C ALA A 58 -3.74 -13.20 12.10
N LYS A 59 -3.60 -12.17 11.19
CA LYS A 59 -2.20 -11.80 10.77
C LYS A 59 -2.23 -10.60 9.80
N VAL A 60 -1.27 -9.51 9.90
CA VAL A 60 -0.50 -9.12 8.72
C VAL A 60 -0.46 -10.38 7.90
N ILE A 61 -0.87 -10.41 6.66
CA ILE A 61 -1.10 -11.69 6.00
C ILE A 61 0.11 -12.58 6.28
N GLY A 62 -0.08 -13.71 6.96
CA GLY A 62 0.99 -14.62 7.35
C GLY A 62 1.96 -14.16 8.47
N GLY A 63 1.80 -12.97 9.07
CA GLY A 63 2.67 -12.45 10.16
C GLY A 63 2.20 -12.85 11.58
N GLU A 64 2.90 -12.36 12.59
CA GLU A 64 2.64 -12.57 14.03
C GLU A 64 2.51 -11.23 14.77
N VAL A 65 1.97 -11.24 15.96
CA VAL A 65 1.97 -10.05 16.84
C VAL A 65 3.41 -9.74 17.22
N ALA A 66 3.82 -8.48 17.03
CA ALA A 66 5.13 -8.01 17.42
C ALA A 66 5.26 -7.97 18.95
N ALA A 67 6.41 -8.38 19.48
CA ALA A 67 6.67 -8.25 20.90
C ALA A 67 6.68 -6.76 21.32
N ASP A 68 6.25 -6.46 22.55
CA ASP A 68 6.25 -5.09 23.06
C ASP A 68 7.65 -4.47 22.95
N GLY A 69 7.73 -3.28 22.33
CA GLY A 69 8.99 -2.55 22.14
C GLY A 69 9.95 -3.14 21.10
N ALA A 70 9.55 -4.15 20.32
CA ALA A 70 10.39 -4.74 19.26
C ALA A 70 10.73 -3.73 18.16
N TRP A 71 9.82 -2.81 17.86
CA TRP A 71 9.93 -1.83 16.78
C TRP A 71 9.82 -0.39 17.35
N PRO A 72 10.83 0.09 18.08
CA PRO A 72 10.72 1.34 18.85
C PRO A 72 10.66 2.61 18.00
N TRP A 73 10.86 2.51 16.70
CA TRP A 73 10.67 3.58 15.71
C TRP A 73 9.30 3.57 15.03
N GLN A 74 8.52 2.48 15.21
CA GLN A 74 7.22 2.38 14.58
C GLN A 74 6.26 3.42 15.14
N VAL A 75 5.53 4.11 14.25
CA VAL A 75 4.47 5.05 14.63
C VAL A 75 3.19 4.77 13.87
N ALA A 76 2.06 5.19 14.44
CA ALA A 76 0.77 5.17 13.77
C ALA A 76 0.30 6.60 13.49
N LEU A 77 -0.19 6.84 12.29
CA LEU A 77 -0.93 8.05 11.92
C LEU A 77 -2.39 7.84 12.32
N VAL A 78 -2.89 8.71 13.18
CA VAL A 78 -4.26 8.63 13.72
C VAL A 78 -5.02 9.93 13.51
N VAL A 79 -6.35 9.84 13.42
CA VAL A 79 -7.22 11.03 13.30
C VAL A 79 -7.14 11.85 14.59
N ALA A 80 -6.78 13.13 14.47
CA ALA A 80 -6.62 14.03 15.62
C ALA A 80 -7.96 14.27 16.36
N GLY A 81 -7.90 14.32 17.69
CA GLY A 81 -9.07 14.58 18.52
C GLY A 81 -10.03 13.40 18.68
N GLN A 82 -9.74 12.27 18.07
CA GLN A 82 -10.47 11.01 18.22
C GLN A 82 -9.74 10.09 19.24
N PRO A 83 -10.45 9.20 19.96
CA PRO A 83 -9.79 8.15 20.73
C PRO A 83 -8.94 7.26 19.82
N VAL A 84 -7.73 6.92 20.27
CA VAL A 84 -6.86 5.99 19.54
C VAL A 84 -7.49 4.61 19.49
N SER A 85 -7.70 4.11 18.29
CA SER A 85 -8.25 2.78 18.03
C SER A 85 -7.84 2.30 16.64
N ALA A 86 -8.11 1.04 16.32
CA ALA A 86 -7.91 0.53 14.97
C ALA A 86 -8.74 1.29 13.91
N ASP A 87 -9.91 1.83 14.28
CA ASP A 87 -10.79 2.57 13.37
C ASP A 87 -10.31 4.02 13.11
N THR A 88 -9.43 4.56 13.96
CA THR A 88 -8.88 5.91 13.80
C THR A 88 -7.45 5.93 13.32
N GLN A 89 -6.78 4.76 13.27
CA GLN A 89 -5.50 4.59 12.61
C GLN A 89 -5.73 4.36 11.11
N PHE A 90 -5.03 5.11 10.26
CA PHE A 90 -5.19 5.01 8.81
C PHE A 90 -3.89 4.73 8.06
N CYS A 91 -2.73 5.08 8.65
CA CYS A 91 -1.42 4.84 8.07
C CYS A 91 -0.39 4.57 9.16
N GLY A 92 0.74 4.00 8.77
CA GLY A 92 1.94 3.85 9.57
C GLY A 92 3.00 4.89 9.22
N GLY A 93 4.11 4.84 9.95
CA GLY A 93 5.31 5.63 9.70
C GLY A 93 6.46 5.15 10.55
N SER A 94 7.60 5.83 10.44
CA SER A 94 8.79 5.56 11.24
C SER A 94 9.46 6.84 11.72
N LEU A 95 9.95 6.85 12.95
CA LEU A 95 10.80 7.94 13.45
C LEU A 95 12.19 7.83 12.84
N VAL A 96 12.59 8.81 12.04
CA VAL A 96 13.95 8.93 11.46
C VAL A 96 14.81 9.91 12.23
N LEU A 97 14.20 10.86 12.93
CA LEU A 97 14.81 11.75 13.92
C LEU A 97 13.80 12.00 15.07
N ASP A 98 14.22 12.61 16.16
CA ASP A 98 13.39 12.82 17.36
C ASP A 98 12.06 13.54 17.08
N THR A 99 12.01 14.39 16.06
CA THR A 99 10.82 15.14 15.67
C THR A 99 10.43 14.93 14.20
N TRP A 100 11.00 13.94 13.52
CA TRP A 100 10.69 13.68 12.13
C TRP A 100 10.22 12.25 11.90
N VAL A 101 9.06 12.14 11.31
CA VAL A 101 8.43 10.88 10.89
C VAL A 101 8.49 10.78 9.37
N LEU A 102 8.93 9.63 8.89
CA LEU A 102 8.89 9.24 7.48
C LEU A 102 7.65 8.39 7.23
N THR A 103 6.90 8.73 6.18
CA THR A 103 5.67 8.02 5.77
C THR A 103 5.48 8.12 4.26
N ALA A 104 4.40 7.55 3.73
CA ALA A 104 4.01 7.66 2.33
C ALA A 104 3.29 8.98 2.03
N ALA A 105 3.46 9.51 0.83
CA ALA A 105 2.76 10.72 0.40
C ALA A 105 1.25 10.50 0.24
N HIS A 106 0.82 9.30 -0.19
CA HIS A 106 -0.60 8.98 -0.31
C HIS A 106 -1.34 8.99 1.03
N CYS A 107 -0.65 8.86 2.16
CA CYS A 107 -1.23 8.99 3.50
C CYS A 107 -1.65 10.43 3.83
N ILE A 108 -1.10 11.43 3.13
CA ILE A 108 -1.30 12.85 3.45
C ILE A 108 -1.74 13.67 2.24
N HIS A 109 -1.93 13.03 1.09
CA HIS A 109 -2.45 13.63 -0.14
C HIS A 109 -3.50 12.69 -0.71
N MET A 110 -4.75 13.09 -0.63
CA MET A 110 -5.91 12.24 -0.86
C MET A 110 -6.86 12.88 -1.85
N ALA A 111 -7.73 12.06 -2.46
CA ALA A 111 -8.88 12.53 -3.18
C ALA A 111 -10.11 12.61 -2.26
N ASP A 112 -10.97 13.59 -2.47
CA ASP A 112 -12.28 13.66 -1.82
C ASP A 112 -13.33 12.83 -2.60
N ASP A 113 -14.55 12.79 -2.09
CA ASP A 113 -15.70 12.07 -2.71
C ASP A 113 -16.03 12.53 -4.14
N GLN A 114 -15.46 13.67 -4.59
CA GLN A 114 -15.63 14.22 -5.93
C GLN A 114 -14.42 13.92 -6.83
N GLY A 115 -13.38 13.26 -6.28
CA GLY A 115 -12.13 12.95 -6.95
C GLY A 115 -11.14 14.12 -6.99
N GLU A 116 -11.37 15.20 -6.22
CA GLU A 116 -10.47 16.34 -6.11
C GLU A 116 -9.37 16.06 -5.08
N TRP A 117 -8.12 16.26 -5.50
CA TRP A 117 -6.95 15.98 -4.65
C TRP A 117 -6.68 17.13 -3.68
N PHE A 118 -6.43 16.82 -2.43
CA PHE A 118 -6.06 17.77 -1.39
C PHE A 118 -4.95 17.24 -0.47
N ASP A 119 -4.19 18.17 0.13
CA ASP A 119 -3.23 17.85 1.19
C ASP A 119 -3.93 17.91 2.55
N VAL A 120 -3.68 16.91 3.39
CA VAL A 120 -4.25 16.83 4.74
C VAL A 120 -3.74 17.99 5.61
N ASP A 121 -4.64 18.65 6.33
CA ASP A 121 -4.25 19.66 7.33
C ASP A 121 -3.44 18.98 8.45
N PRO A 122 -2.25 19.49 8.80
CA PRO A 122 -1.46 18.95 9.93
C PRO A 122 -2.26 18.82 11.23
N LYS A 123 -3.27 19.63 11.46
CA LYS A 123 -4.15 19.59 12.64
C LYS A 123 -5.18 18.46 12.60
N ALA A 124 -5.41 17.87 11.44
CA ALA A 124 -6.37 16.77 11.28
C ALA A 124 -5.79 15.42 11.73
N ILE A 125 -4.47 15.32 11.91
CA ILE A 125 -3.78 14.08 12.26
C ILE A 125 -2.88 14.26 13.49
N SER A 126 -2.63 13.16 14.16
CA SER A 126 -1.65 13.04 15.25
C SER A 126 -0.82 11.78 15.06
N ILE A 127 0.32 11.72 15.70
CA ILE A 127 1.25 10.57 15.63
C ILE A 127 1.27 9.85 16.97
N LEU A 128 0.91 8.58 16.97
CA LEU A 128 1.03 7.69 18.13
C LEU A 128 2.42 7.04 18.14
N VAL A 129 3.12 7.13 19.27
CA VAL A 129 4.49 6.65 19.46
C VAL A 129 4.59 5.80 20.73
N GLY A 130 5.49 4.80 20.74
CA GLY A 130 5.94 4.09 21.94
C GLY A 130 4.96 3.02 22.46
N THR A 131 4.09 2.53 21.60
CA THR A 131 3.19 1.42 21.92
C THR A 131 2.99 0.50 20.72
N ASN A 132 2.72 -0.77 20.99
CA ASN A 132 2.27 -1.73 20.00
C ASN A 132 0.74 -1.79 19.89
N LYS A 133 0.00 -1.07 20.73
CA LYS A 133 -1.46 -1.20 20.89
C LYS A 133 -2.18 0.08 20.50
N LEU A 134 -3.26 -0.06 19.77
CA LEU A 134 -4.18 1.03 19.45
C LEU A 134 -5.28 1.15 20.51
N ASP A 135 -4.89 1.35 21.77
CA ASP A 135 -5.77 1.37 22.95
C ASP A 135 -5.65 2.66 23.77
N GLY A 136 -4.95 3.66 23.23
CA GLY A 136 -4.70 4.94 23.91
C GLY A 136 -3.47 4.93 24.82
N THR A 137 -2.73 3.82 24.92
CA THR A 137 -1.39 3.81 25.52
C THR A 137 -0.37 4.47 24.56
N GLY A 138 0.81 4.82 25.07
CA GLY A 138 1.81 5.54 24.30
C GLY A 138 1.65 7.07 24.40
N ASP A 139 2.30 7.79 23.50
CA ASP A 139 2.27 9.25 23.41
C ASP A 139 1.65 9.69 22.08
N VAL A 140 0.57 10.45 22.14
CA VAL A 140 -0.08 11.05 20.96
C VAL A 140 0.51 12.45 20.76
N VAL A 141 1.36 12.58 19.74
CA VAL A 141 2.09 13.80 19.46
C VAL A 141 1.41 14.58 18.33
N PRO A 142 1.09 15.88 18.53
CA PRO A 142 0.55 16.72 17.47
C PRO A 142 1.55 16.92 16.34
N VAL A 143 1.04 17.14 15.14
CA VAL A 143 1.83 17.45 13.95
C VAL A 143 2.01 18.96 13.83
N GLU A 144 3.25 19.40 13.58
CA GLU A 144 3.58 20.80 13.27
C GLU A 144 3.46 21.08 11.78
N LYS A 145 4.00 20.18 10.96
CA LYS A 145 4.11 20.38 9.51
C LYS A 145 4.11 19.04 8.77
N ILE A 146 3.56 19.04 7.57
CA ILE A 146 3.59 17.93 6.62
C ILE A 146 4.28 18.40 5.35
N ILE A 147 5.20 17.59 4.81
CA ILE A 147 5.94 17.91 3.59
C ILE A 147 5.96 16.66 2.72
N LYS A 148 5.16 16.64 1.67
CA LYS A 148 5.23 15.57 0.66
C LYS A 148 6.25 15.87 -0.40
N HIS A 149 6.75 14.84 -1.07
CA HIS A 149 7.63 15.02 -2.22
C HIS A 149 6.90 15.81 -3.33
N PRO A 150 7.51 16.86 -3.90
CA PRO A 150 6.81 17.74 -4.86
C PRO A 150 6.43 17.04 -6.16
N SER A 151 7.10 15.96 -6.52
CA SER A 151 6.81 15.16 -7.72
C SER A 151 5.79 14.05 -7.47
N TYR A 152 5.27 13.88 -6.25
CA TYR A 152 4.27 12.86 -5.98
C TYR A 152 3.01 13.09 -6.81
N SER A 153 2.52 12.03 -7.45
CA SER A 153 1.27 11.99 -8.18
C SER A 153 0.40 10.85 -7.66
N GLY A 154 -0.79 11.15 -7.18
CA GLY A 154 -1.72 10.17 -6.64
C GLY A 154 -2.20 9.12 -7.66
N THR A 155 -2.00 9.37 -8.96
CA THR A 155 -2.44 8.43 -10.01
C THR A 155 -1.42 7.32 -10.34
N GLN A 156 -0.15 7.50 -10.00
CA GLN A 156 0.91 6.54 -10.35
C GLN A 156 1.67 6.01 -9.14
N PHE A 157 1.45 6.55 -7.96
CA PHE A 157 2.17 6.22 -6.73
C PHE A 157 3.71 6.32 -6.86
N ASP A 158 4.20 7.08 -7.84
CA ASP A 158 5.63 7.39 -7.94
C ASP A 158 5.97 8.57 -7.03
N TYR A 159 7.19 8.59 -6.48
CA TYR A 159 7.61 9.56 -5.45
C TYR A 159 6.74 9.52 -4.18
N ASP A 160 6.21 8.36 -3.84
CA ASP A 160 5.30 8.18 -2.71
C ASP A 160 6.04 8.22 -1.36
N ILE A 161 6.43 9.42 -0.98
CA ILE A 161 7.23 9.71 0.22
C ILE A 161 6.85 11.07 0.80
N ALA A 162 6.74 11.14 2.13
CA ALA A 162 6.48 12.36 2.87
C ALA A 162 7.21 12.38 4.21
N LEU A 163 7.52 13.57 4.69
CA LEU A 163 8.02 13.85 6.03
C LEU A 163 6.97 14.59 6.84
N ILE A 164 6.80 14.16 8.08
CA ILE A 164 5.95 14.81 9.06
C ILE A 164 6.83 15.34 10.19
N LYS A 165 6.78 16.65 10.44
CA LYS A 165 7.42 17.29 11.59
C LYS A 165 6.48 17.27 12.77
N LEU A 166 6.92 16.69 13.87
CA LEU A 166 6.21 16.67 15.15
C LEU A 166 6.33 18.02 15.86
N ALA A 167 5.28 18.43 16.56
CA ALA A 167 5.30 19.65 17.38
C ALA A 167 6.25 19.56 18.58
N ARG A 168 6.67 18.37 18.97
CA ARG A 168 7.65 18.06 20.03
C ARG A 168 8.17 16.64 19.86
N ALA A 169 9.31 16.35 20.49
CA ALA A 169 9.75 14.96 20.65
C ALA A 169 8.76 14.15 21.52
N PRO A 170 8.65 12.83 21.29
CA PRO A 170 7.84 11.96 22.14
C PRO A 170 8.37 11.93 23.58
N THR A 171 7.48 11.71 24.54
CA THR A 171 7.81 11.65 25.99
C THR A 171 7.95 10.24 26.52
N VAL A 172 7.62 9.23 25.72
CA VAL A 172 7.75 7.80 25.99
C VAL A 172 9.06 7.25 25.41
N PRO A 173 9.54 6.08 25.81
CA PRO A 173 10.70 5.46 25.21
C PRO A 173 10.49 5.19 23.69
N TYR A 174 11.42 5.60 22.87
CA TYR A 174 11.47 5.36 21.42
C TYR A 174 12.91 5.22 20.95
N LYS A 175 13.09 4.83 19.71
CA LYS A 175 14.34 4.94 18.95
C LYS A 175 14.04 5.46 17.55
N THR A 176 15.02 6.03 16.91
CA THR A 176 14.98 6.35 15.49
C THR A 176 15.55 5.20 14.67
N ILE A 177 15.17 5.11 13.38
CA ILE A 177 15.72 4.14 12.44
C ILE A 177 16.55 4.86 11.39
N GLU A 178 17.66 4.26 11.01
CA GLU A 178 18.51 4.75 9.93
C GLU A 178 17.96 4.37 8.56
N VAL A 179 18.28 5.18 7.56
CA VAL A 179 18.00 4.93 6.14
C VAL A 179 19.30 4.70 5.38
N PRO A 180 19.33 3.82 4.36
CA PRO A 180 20.57 3.52 3.63
C PRO A 180 20.94 4.65 2.67
N ASP A 181 22.23 4.84 2.44
CA ASP A 181 22.70 5.58 1.27
C ASP A 181 22.50 4.78 -0.04
N ALA A 182 22.77 5.42 -1.17
CA ALA A 182 22.57 4.82 -2.48
C ALA A 182 23.44 3.57 -2.72
N ASN A 183 24.65 3.50 -2.15
CA ASN A 183 25.54 2.36 -2.33
C ASN A 183 25.08 1.17 -1.49
N PHE A 184 24.73 1.42 -0.23
CA PHE A 184 24.26 0.37 0.66
C PHE A 184 22.90 -0.18 0.20
N SER A 185 22.03 0.67 -0.32
CA SER A 185 20.75 0.27 -0.92
C SER A 185 20.89 -0.76 -2.04
N GLN A 186 21.96 -0.67 -2.86
CA GLN A 186 22.20 -1.66 -3.92
C GLN A 186 22.42 -3.08 -3.36
N VAL A 187 22.97 -3.19 -2.18
CA VAL A 187 23.14 -4.49 -1.49
C VAL A 187 21.84 -4.93 -0.86
N LEU A 188 21.11 -4.03 -0.21
CA LEU A 188 19.87 -4.34 0.49
C LEU A 188 18.75 -4.72 -0.47
N ASN A 189 18.74 -4.17 -1.68
CA ASN A 189 17.70 -4.39 -2.68
C ASN A 189 17.95 -5.65 -3.55
N GLN A 190 18.93 -6.50 -3.19
CA GLN A 190 19.16 -7.74 -3.91
C GLN A 190 18.04 -8.76 -3.62
N PRO A 191 17.56 -9.49 -4.64
CA PRO A 191 16.59 -10.57 -4.44
C PRO A 191 17.08 -11.58 -3.39
N GLY A 192 16.18 -11.99 -2.51
CA GLY A 192 16.46 -12.95 -1.43
C GLY A 192 16.95 -12.31 -0.12
N VAL A 193 17.25 -11.00 -0.10
CA VAL A 193 17.54 -10.29 1.16
C VAL A 193 16.30 -10.36 2.05
N THR A 194 16.49 -10.81 3.29
CA THR A 194 15.43 -10.87 4.29
C THR A 194 14.97 -9.46 4.65
N THR A 195 13.66 -9.26 4.63
CA THR A 195 13.01 -8.01 5.02
C THR A 195 11.90 -8.29 6.04
N ILE A 196 11.55 -7.29 6.82
CA ILE A 196 10.42 -7.36 7.75
C ILE A 196 9.55 -6.14 7.53
N VAL A 197 8.26 -6.37 7.36
CA VAL A 197 7.24 -5.32 7.33
C VAL A 197 6.47 -5.34 8.64
N THR A 198 6.13 -4.14 9.14
CA THR A 198 5.40 -3.96 10.40
C THR A 198 4.25 -2.98 10.25
N GLY A 199 3.12 -3.24 10.92
CA GLY A 199 1.96 -2.36 10.88
C GLY A 199 0.73 -2.91 11.60
N TRP A 200 -0.35 -2.13 11.56
CA TRP A 200 -1.67 -2.45 12.15
C TRP A 200 -2.73 -2.72 11.08
N GLY A 201 -2.31 -2.96 9.86
CA GLY A 201 -3.18 -3.12 8.72
C GLY A 201 -4.14 -4.31 8.79
N LEU A 202 -4.97 -4.42 7.75
CA LEU A 202 -5.95 -5.49 7.61
C LEU A 202 -5.30 -6.87 7.69
N GLN A 203 -5.98 -7.73 8.39
CA GLN A 203 -5.66 -9.13 8.55
C GLN A 203 -6.56 -9.98 7.64
N ASN A 204 -6.26 -11.27 7.51
CA ASN A 204 -7.18 -12.23 6.89
C ASN A 204 -8.57 -12.11 7.52
N GLY A 205 -9.60 -11.98 6.66
CA GLY A 205 -10.98 -11.76 7.08
C GLY A 205 -11.36 -10.28 7.23
N GLY A 206 -10.51 -9.34 6.74
CA GLY A 206 -10.88 -7.92 6.59
C GLY A 206 -10.98 -7.13 7.89
N LYS A 207 -10.31 -7.55 8.97
CA LYS A 207 -10.29 -6.83 10.25
C LYS A 207 -8.96 -6.12 10.45
N LEU A 208 -9.00 -4.87 10.92
CA LEU A 208 -7.82 -4.16 11.39
C LEU A 208 -7.25 -4.80 12.66
N SER A 209 -5.93 -4.74 12.82
CA SER A 209 -5.28 -5.24 14.02
C SER A 209 -5.22 -4.14 15.09
N PRO A 210 -5.73 -4.38 16.30
CA PRO A 210 -5.50 -3.46 17.43
C PRO A 210 -4.07 -3.56 18.00
N GLU A 211 -3.29 -4.57 17.59
CA GLU A 211 -1.93 -4.81 18.03
C GLU A 211 -0.97 -4.79 16.82
N LEU A 212 0.20 -4.17 17.01
CA LEU A 212 1.25 -4.14 15.99
C LEU A 212 1.65 -5.55 15.58
N ARG A 213 1.74 -5.76 14.29
CA ARG A 213 2.14 -7.03 13.70
C ARG A 213 3.41 -6.91 12.90
N GLN A 214 4.04 -8.05 12.65
CA GLN A 214 5.25 -8.15 11.84
C GLN A 214 5.17 -9.36 10.91
N ALA A 215 5.74 -9.25 9.72
CA ALA A 215 5.94 -10.37 8.80
C ALA A 215 7.35 -10.34 8.22
N GLN A 216 8.03 -11.48 8.31
CA GLN A 216 9.28 -11.69 7.60
C GLN A 216 8.97 -12.14 6.18
N ILE A 217 9.49 -11.40 5.22
CA ILE A 217 9.37 -11.58 3.77
C ILE A 217 10.74 -11.42 3.13
N GLN A 218 10.81 -11.35 1.81
CA GLN A 218 12.08 -11.21 1.10
C GLN A 218 12.00 -10.12 0.04
N MET A 219 13.13 -9.44 -0.19
CA MET A 219 13.30 -8.59 -1.35
C MET A 219 13.17 -9.44 -2.62
N LEU A 220 12.43 -8.95 -3.60
CA LEU A 220 12.18 -9.62 -4.86
C LEU A 220 12.82 -8.84 -6.02
N ASP A 221 12.99 -9.51 -7.15
CA ASP A 221 13.45 -8.85 -8.37
C ASP A 221 12.35 -7.92 -8.91
N ARG A 222 12.66 -6.61 -9.06
CA ARG A 222 11.70 -5.61 -9.53
C ARG A 222 11.13 -5.92 -10.92
N ASN A 223 11.93 -6.52 -11.81
CA ASN A 223 11.44 -6.85 -13.15
C ASN A 223 10.43 -8.01 -13.11
N LEU A 224 10.64 -8.99 -12.22
CA LEU A 224 9.67 -10.05 -11.99
C LEU A 224 8.38 -9.49 -11.37
N CYS A 225 8.49 -8.58 -10.40
CA CYS A 225 7.32 -7.90 -9.83
C CYS A 225 6.58 -7.09 -10.90
N ASN A 226 7.29 -6.33 -11.73
CA ASN A 226 6.71 -5.58 -12.85
C ASN A 226 5.97 -6.51 -13.82
N THR A 227 6.57 -7.64 -14.18
CA THR A 227 5.93 -8.62 -15.07
C THR A 227 4.63 -9.15 -14.48
N ALA A 228 4.65 -9.57 -13.22
CA ALA A 228 3.46 -10.09 -12.54
C ALA A 228 2.35 -9.02 -12.42
N MET A 229 2.71 -7.77 -12.10
CA MET A 229 1.75 -6.67 -12.03
C MET A 229 1.18 -6.31 -13.40
N MET A 230 2.00 -6.33 -14.45
CA MET A 230 1.52 -6.11 -15.84
C MET A 230 0.57 -7.21 -16.28
N GLU A 231 0.86 -8.47 -15.96
CA GLU A 231 -0.03 -9.58 -16.27
C GLU A 231 -1.38 -9.42 -15.56
N ALA A 232 -1.39 -9.10 -14.26
CA ALA A 232 -2.63 -8.86 -13.52
C ALA A 232 -3.45 -7.68 -14.06
N ARG A 233 -2.79 -6.55 -14.38
CA ARG A 233 -3.45 -5.39 -15.02
C ARG A 233 -3.97 -5.72 -16.41
N ALA A 234 -3.22 -6.48 -17.20
CA ALA A 234 -3.63 -6.91 -18.53
C ALA A 234 -4.87 -7.83 -18.46
N ASP A 235 -4.90 -8.77 -17.52
CA ASP A 235 -6.05 -9.66 -17.32
C ASP A 235 -7.32 -8.89 -16.94
N GLU A 236 -7.20 -7.85 -16.09
CA GLU A 236 -8.32 -7.00 -15.73
C GLU A 236 -8.76 -6.10 -16.89
N ALA A 237 -7.82 -5.45 -17.57
CA ALA A 237 -8.11 -4.61 -18.74
C ALA A 237 -8.72 -5.41 -19.90
N ALA A 238 -8.34 -6.68 -20.05
CA ALA A 238 -8.85 -7.57 -21.09
C ALA A 238 -10.36 -7.75 -21.03
N LYS A 239 -10.95 -7.75 -19.83
CA LYS A 239 -12.41 -7.87 -19.62
C LYS A 239 -13.13 -6.68 -20.25
N GLY A 240 -12.68 -5.45 -19.96
CA GLY A 240 -13.23 -4.23 -20.55
C GLY A 240 -12.94 -4.12 -22.06
N PHE A 241 -11.76 -4.52 -22.49
CA PHE A 241 -11.38 -4.51 -23.90
C PHE A 241 -12.23 -5.49 -24.73
N SER A 242 -12.48 -6.70 -24.23
CA SER A 242 -13.35 -7.68 -24.90
C SER A 242 -14.75 -7.14 -25.13
N TYR A 243 -15.33 -6.48 -24.12
CA TYR A 243 -16.62 -5.82 -24.24
C TYR A 243 -16.60 -4.69 -25.29
N ALA A 244 -15.57 -3.85 -25.29
CA ALA A 244 -15.42 -2.78 -26.27
C ALA A 244 -15.26 -3.35 -27.69
N ALA A 245 -14.48 -4.40 -27.88
CA ALA A 245 -14.30 -5.07 -29.17
C ALA A 245 -15.61 -5.61 -29.74
N GLU A 246 -16.47 -6.18 -28.88
CA GLU A 246 -17.80 -6.65 -29.27
C GLU A 246 -18.72 -5.49 -29.65
N VAL A 247 -18.80 -4.42 -28.85
CA VAL A 247 -19.65 -3.24 -29.11
C VAL A 247 -19.27 -2.55 -30.42
N PHE A 248 -17.97 -2.47 -30.72
CA PHE A 248 -17.48 -1.88 -31.99
C PHE A 248 -17.43 -2.86 -33.16
N ALA A 249 -17.92 -4.10 -32.95
CA ALA A 249 -17.93 -5.16 -33.97
C ALA A 249 -16.53 -5.36 -34.66
N LEU A 250 -15.48 -5.33 -33.85
CA LEU A 250 -14.12 -5.58 -34.35
C LEU A 250 -14.00 -7.03 -34.81
N THR A 251 -13.21 -7.25 -35.87
CA THR A 251 -12.82 -8.62 -36.22
C THR A 251 -11.85 -9.15 -35.15
N GLU A 252 -11.79 -10.47 -35.00
CA GLU A 252 -10.85 -11.11 -34.05
C GLU A 252 -9.40 -10.66 -34.32
N ALA A 253 -8.99 -10.56 -35.59
CA ALA A 253 -7.66 -10.12 -35.96
C ALA A 253 -7.38 -8.66 -35.57
N ASP A 254 -8.35 -7.75 -35.78
CA ASP A 254 -8.20 -6.35 -35.41
C ASP A 254 -8.19 -6.19 -33.86
N ALA A 255 -9.00 -6.94 -33.13
CA ALA A 255 -9.01 -6.93 -31.68
C ALA A 255 -7.66 -7.38 -31.11
N TYR A 256 -7.06 -8.45 -31.64
CA TYR A 256 -5.71 -8.88 -31.23
C TYR A 256 -4.65 -7.83 -31.50
N ALA A 257 -4.66 -7.25 -32.71
CA ALA A 257 -3.66 -6.25 -33.08
C ALA A 257 -3.74 -5.00 -32.20
N LEU A 258 -4.95 -4.53 -31.90
CA LEU A 258 -5.16 -3.39 -30.99
C LEU A 258 -4.76 -3.71 -29.55
N TRP A 259 -5.03 -4.92 -29.08
CA TRP A 259 -4.63 -5.36 -27.74
C TRP A 259 -3.11 -5.42 -27.58
N ASP A 260 -2.41 -6.04 -28.55
CA ASP A 260 -0.96 -6.11 -28.55
C ASP A 260 -0.33 -4.71 -28.53
N GLU A 261 -0.91 -3.77 -29.30
CA GLU A 261 -0.47 -2.37 -29.30
C GLU A 261 -0.72 -1.67 -27.97
N LEU A 262 -1.88 -1.88 -27.34
CA LEU A 262 -2.23 -1.31 -26.04
C LEU A 262 -1.25 -1.79 -24.95
N VAL A 263 -1.03 -3.10 -24.87
CA VAL A 263 -0.11 -3.70 -23.90
C VAL A 263 1.33 -3.25 -24.11
N ALA A 264 1.77 -3.13 -25.37
CA ALA A 264 3.12 -2.67 -25.70
C ALA A 264 3.37 -1.20 -25.32
N LYS A 265 2.32 -0.37 -25.24
CA LYS A 265 2.40 1.04 -24.85
C LYS A 265 2.14 1.27 -23.37
N ALA A 266 1.65 0.27 -22.64
CA ALA A 266 1.37 0.41 -21.23
C ALA A 266 2.66 0.70 -20.44
N PRO A 267 2.68 1.70 -19.54
CA PRO A 267 3.84 1.97 -18.71
C PRO A 267 4.05 0.83 -17.69
N MET A 268 5.31 0.56 -17.36
CA MET A 268 5.63 -0.38 -16.31
C MET A 268 5.03 0.11 -14.98
N PRO A 269 4.39 -0.77 -14.19
CA PRO A 269 3.74 -0.40 -12.93
C PRO A 269 4.67 0.18 -11.90
N MET A 270 5.90 -0.35 -11.80
CA MET A 270 6.91 0.09 -10.85
C MET A 270 8.01 0.89 -11.55
N SER A 271 8.25 2.10 -11.08
CA SER A 271 9.38 2.94 -11.49
C SER A 271 10.69 2.51 -10.81
N GLU A 272 11.78 3.23 -11.10
CA GLU A 272 13.07 3.05 -10.42
C GLU A 272 13.03 3.50 -8.95
N ASN A 273 12.05 4.31 -8.58
CA ASN A 273 11.83 4.76 -7.21
C ASN A 273 11.13 3.72 -6.32
N MET A 274 10.87 2.52 -6.85
CA MET A 274 10.16 1.47 -6.16
C MET A 274 10.98 0.19 -6.07
N ILE A 275 10.83 -0.52 -4.96
CA ILE A 275 11.29 -1.89 -4.72
C ILE A 275 10.09 -2.76 -4.38
N CYS A 276 10.22 -4.06 -4.47
CA CYS A 276 9.15 -4.98 -4.08
C CYS A 276 9.67 -6.03 -3.10
N SER A 277 8.81 -6.40 -2.16
CA SER A 277 9.09 -7.43 -1.18
C SER A 277 7.83 -8.25 -0.89
N GLY A 278 8.01 -9.54 -0.63
CA GLY A 278 6.91 -10.48 -0.40
C GLY A 278 7.37 -11.93 -0.47
N THR A 279 6.44 -12.80 -0.86
CA THR A 279 6.70 -14.21 -1.17
C THR A 279 5.95 -14.56 -2.45
N PHE A 280 6.59 -15.22 -3.42
CA PHE A 280 5.90 -15.63 -4.65
C PHE A 280 4.88 -16.76 -4.41
N GLU A 281 5.00 -17.48 -3.32
CA GLU A 281 4.02 -18.48 -2.90
C GLU A 281 2.76 -17.87 -2.28
N GLY A 282 2.76 -16.56 -2.02
CA GLY A 282 1.69 -15.86 -1.31
C GLY A 282 1.72 -16.06 0.21
N GLY A 283 0.71 -15.55 0.88
CA GLY A 283 0.48 -15.76 2.31
C GLY A 283 1.23 -14.81 3.25
N LYS A 284 2.08 -13.91 2.74
CA LYS A 284 2.75 -12.88 3.54
C LYS A 284 2.99 -11.62 2.73
N THR A 285 2.37 -10.51 3.12
CA THR A 285 2.56 -9.19 2.52
C THR A 285 2.04 -8.09 3.44
N SER A 286 2.30 -6.81 3.10
CA SER A 286 1.62 -5.66 3.70
C SER A 286 0.19 -5.53 3.17
N CYS A 287 -0.66 -4.83 3.93
CA CYS A 287 -2.05 -4.61 3.58
C CYS A 287 -2.50 -3.18 3.90
N ASN A 288 -3.76 -2.86 3.55
CA ASN A 288 -4.39 -1.59 3.89
C ASN A 288 -4.27 -1.30 5.39
N GLY A 289 -3.82 -0.10 5.75
CA GLY A 289 -3.48 0.29 7.12
C GLY A 289 -2.00 0.13 7.49
N ASP A 290 -1.22 -0.66 6.73
CA ASP A 290 0.24 -0.71 6.84
C ASP A 290 0.93 0.40 6.01
N SER A 291 0.18 1.06 5.12
CA SER A 291 0.61 2.16 4.26
C SER A 291 1.45 3.19 5.02
N GLY A 292 2.55 3.63 4.44
CA GLY A 292 3.49 4.56 5.07
C GLY A 292 4.41 3.94 6.12
N GLY A 293 4.12 2.72 6.58
CA GLY A 293 4.95 1.97 7.52
C GLY A 293 6.29 1.51 6.93
N PRO A 294 7.25 1.09 7.78
CA PRO A 294 8.59 0.73 7.35
C PRO A 294 8.69 -0.69 6.80
N LEU A 295 9.48 -0.85 5.74
CA LEU A 295 10.11 -2.12 5.35
C LEU A 295 11.55 -2.08 5.84
N VAL A 296 11.91 -2.98 6.76
CA VAL A 296 13.24 -2.99 7.37
C VAL A 296 14.05 -4.22 6.99
N VAL A 297 15.36 -4.06 6.96
CA VAL A 297 16.33 -5.15 6.76
C VAL A 297 17.09 -5.35 8.07
N PRO A 298 17.11 -6.57 8.64
CA PRO A 298 17.95 -6.90 9.77
C PRO A 298 19.42 -6.98 9.33
N LEU A 299 20.32 -6.39 10.11
CA LEU A 299 21.76 -6.43 9.87
C LEU A 299 22.45 -7.47 10.78
N GLU A 300 23.65 -7.90 10.42
CA GLU A 300 24.40 -8.94 11.13
C GLU A 300 24.75 -8.58 12.59
N ASP A 301 24.85 -7.28 12.88
CA ASP A 301 25.11 -6.78 14.23
C ASP A 301 23.85 -6.71 15.13
N GLY A 302 22.71 -7.13 14.60
CA GLY A 302 21.41 -7.12 15.30
C GLY A 302 20.70 -5.77 15.24
N THR A 303 21.21 -4.80 14.48
CA THR A 303 20.51 -3.54 14.18
C THR A 303 19.61 -3.71 12.95
N TYR A 304 18.86 -2.66 12.64
CA TYR A 304 17.94 -2.63 11.50
C TYR A 304 18.16 -1.35 10.71
N ILE A 305 17.91 -1.42 9.41
CA ILE A 305 17.89 -0.28 8.51
C ILE A 305 16.60 -0.28 7.70
N GLN A 306 16.01 0.87 7.47
CA GLN A 306 14.78 0.98 6.70
C GLN A 306 15.07 1.15 5.21
N ALA A 307 14.80 0.12 4.43
CA ALA A 307 15.00 0.12 2.98
C ALA A 307 13.83 0.72 2.20
N GLY A 308 12.59 0.58 2.70
CA GLY A 308 11.39 1.00 1.99
C GLY A 308 10.29 1.55 2.88
N ILE A 309 9.29 2.16 2.22
CA ILE A 309 8.03 2.62 2.79
C ILE A 309 6.90 1.85 2.11
N VAL A 310 5.97 1.28 2.86
CA VAL A 310 4.78 0.61 2.32
C VAL A 310 4.00 1.60 1.46
N SER A 311 3.84 1.29 0.18
CA SER A 311 3.18 2.16 -0.78
C SER A 311 1.90 1.53 -1.33
N TRP A 312 1.99 0.50 -2.16
CA TRP A 312 0.84 -0.16 -2.76
C TRP A 312 1.14 -1.64 -3.01
N GLY A 313 0.13 -2.43 -3.35
CA GLY A 313 0.32 -3.85 -3.60
C GLY A 313 -0.63 -4.41 -4.64
N LEU A 314 -0.34 -5.61 -5.11
CA LEU A 314 -1.25 -6.43 -5.89
C LEU A 314 -2.26 -7.04 -4.93
N THR A 315 -3.46 -6.46 -4.89
CA THR A 315 -4.60 -7.12 -4.28
C THR A 315 -5.13 -8.17 -5.24
N ALA A 316 -5.46 -9.34 -4.72
CA ALA A 316 -6.17 -10.32 -5.54
C ALA A 316 -7.51 -9.73 -6.02
N THR A 317 -7.94 -10.16 -7.18
CA THR A 317 -9.03 -9.66 -8.02
C THR A 317 -10.44 -9.64 -7.39
N SER A 318 -10.59 -9.87 -6.10
CA SER A 318 -11.89 -9.99 -5.41
C SER A 318 -12.37 -8.74 -4.66
N GLY A 319 -11.63 -7.64 -4.68
CA GLY A 319 -12.10 -6.33 -4.18
C GLY A 319 -12.24 -6.17 -2.66
N HIS A 320 -11.79 -7.12 -1.85
CA HIS A 320 -12.00 -7.10 -0.39
C HIS A 320 -10.71 -7.23 0.44
N GLY A 321 -9.68 -6.46 0.10
CA GLY A 321 -8.46 -6.42 0.90
C GLY A 321 -7.40 -7.44 0.44
N CYS A 322 -6.26 -7.41 1.10
CA CYS A 322 -5.17 -8.32 0.81
C CYS A 322 -5.56 -9.72 1.24
N GLU A 323 -5.62 -10.64 0.29
CA GLU A 323 -5.96 -12.04 0.54
C GLU A 323 -4.69 -12.88 0.73
N GLU A 324 -4.85 -14.12 1.21
CA GLU A 324 -3.75 -15.11 1.32
C GLU A 324 -3.02 -15.37 0.00
N THR A 325 -3.62 -14.98 -1.12
CA THR A 325 -3.05 -15.06 -2.47
C THR A 325 -2.19 -13.87 -2.86
N ALA A 326 -2.17 -12.79 -2.08
CA ALA A 326 -1.30 -11.66 -2.33
C ALA A 326 0.17 -12.07 -2.17
N THR A 327 0.96 -11.88 -3.23
CA THR A 327 2.33 -12.39 -3.31
C THR A 327 3.37 -11.39 -2.86
N PHE A 328 3.17 -10.09 -3.16
CA PHE A 328 4.11 -9.04 -2.79
C PHE A 328 3.45 -7.65 -2.83
N SER A 329 4.14 -6.70 -2.19
CA SER A 329 3.81 -5.28 -2.23
C SER A 329 4.96 -4.47 -2.82
N ALA A 330 4.63 -3.29 -3.35
CA ALA A 330 5.57 -2.28 -3.78
C ALA A 330 5.83 -1.30 -2.63
N TYR A 331 7.07 -0.88 -2.51
CA TYR A 331 7.58 0.02 -1.48
C TYR A 331 8.34 1.15 -2.16
N THR A 332 8.25 2.36 -1.62
CA THR A 332 9.14 3.46 -2.05
C THR A 332 10.56 3.14 -1.65
N ASN A 333 11.50 3.16 -2.58
CA ASN A 333 12.94 2.98 -2.33
C ASN A 333 13.52 4.24 -1.68
N ILE A 334 13.71 4.24 -0.37
CA ILE A 334 14.08 5.44 0.40
C ILE A 334 15.41 6.01 -0.06
N ALA A 335 16.36 5.17 -0.43
CA ALA A 335 17.71 5.61 -0.81
C ALA A 335 17.74 6.61 -1.97
N ASN A 336 16.77 6.52 -2.88
CA ASN A 336 16.64 7.47 -3.99
C ASN A 336 16.26 8.89 -3.52
N PHE A 337 15.75 9.00 -2.30
CA PHE A 337 15.20 10.24 -1.74
C PHE A 337 16.07 10.85 -0.62
N VAL A 338 17.17 10.24 -0.24
CA VAL A 338 18.05 10.74 0.83
C VAL A 338 18.48 12.20 0.60
N PRO A 339 18.84 12.64 -0.62
CA PRO A 339 19.16 14.05 -0.85
C PRO A 339 17.97 14.99 -0.53
N TRP A 340 16.75 14.61 -0.94
CA TRP A 340 15.54 15.38 -0.66
C TRP A 340 15.20 15.38 0.84
N LEU A 341 15.33 14.23 1.52
CA LEU A 341 15.11 14.13 2.97
C LEU A 341 16.03 15.08 3.74
N ASN A 342 17.33 15.09 3.39
CA ASN A 342 18.30 15.97 4.02
C ASN A 342 17.98 17.45 3.77
N GLU A 343 17.66 17.83 2.53
CA GLU A 343 17.27 19.20 2.19
C GLU A 343 16.05 19.66 3.00
N VAL A 344 15.02 18.82 3.08
CA VAL A 344 13.79 19.15 3.83
C VAL A 344 14.09 19.33 5.32
N ILE A 345 14.88 18.43 5.93
CA ILE A 345 15.20 18.49 7.34
C ILE A 345 16.05 19.72 7.66
N GLU A 346 17.07 20.00 6.85
CA GLU A 346 17.96 21.16 7.02
C GLU A 346 17.24 22.51 6.88
N THR A 347 16.26 22.57 5.97
CA THR A 347 15.51 23.82 5.70
C THR A 347 14.33 24.04 6.66
N ASN A 348 13.99 23.04 7.49
CA ASN A 348 12.90 23.11 8.47
C ASN A 348 13.37 22.65 9.86
N PRO A 349 14.34 23.39 10.48
CA PRO A 349 14.97 23.01 11.74
C PRO A 349 14.01 22.91 12.93
#